data_e985b2f4e245ee9ac3672bf5a3209b8b
#
_entry.id   e985b2f4e245ee9ac3672bf5a3209b8b
#
_cell.length_a   1.000
_cell.length_b   1.000
_cell.length_c   1.000
_cell.angle_alpha   90.00
_cell.angle_beta   90.00
_cell.angle_gamma   90.00
#
_symmetry.space_group_name_H-M   'P 1'
#
loop_
_entity.id
_entity.type
_entity.pdbx_description
1 polymer ?
#
loop_
_entity_poly.entity_id
_entity_poly.type
_entity_poly.pdbx_seq_one_letter_code
_entity_poly.pdbx_strand_id
1 'polypeptide(L)'
;MKLLYFLLVLTTALWDSANCRVEAPKRYIFLCFRQSNMEGYPGIEDQDRTWTDDQFQMMAATDFPELNRKTGHWYPAAPPLSCPGAGIGPADYFGRTLISKLPKGIKVGVVVVAVGGCRIELFDKDHYKEYLSTAPNWLINNADLYGGNPYARLVETAKLAQKDGIIKGILLHQGESNAGDPEWSGNVTEKALELAAKLRQSAERREKIKAFESALRATQLFASEVYTRIVADLCANGSARRDRWFP
;
A
#
# COMPACT_ATOMS: atom_id res chain seq x y z
N MET A 1 -28.69 -51.51 -23.73
CA MET A 1 -28.85 -50.82 -22.42
C MET A 1 -27.52 -50.38 -21.73
N LYS A 2 -26.39 -51.06 -21.99
CA LYS A 2 -25.11 -50.69 -21.34
C LYS A 2 -24.40 -49.44 -21.89
N LEU A 3 -24.71 -49.04 -23.12
CA LEU A 3 -24.06 -47.87 -23.76
C LEU A 3 -24.63 -46.54 -23.27
N LEU A 4 -25.88 -46.51 -22.85
CA LEU A 4 -26.57 -45.29 -22.37
C LEU A 4 -26.09 -44.82 -20.97
N TYR A 5 -25.69 -45.79 -20.13
CA TYR A 5 -25.13 -45.49 -18.79
C TYR A 5 -23.74 -44.88 -18.83
N PHE A 6 -22.94 -45.22 -19.85
CA PHE A 6 -21.58 -44.67 -19.99
C PHE A 6 -21.59 -43.21 -20.44
N LEU A 7 -22.56 -42.80 -21.25
CA LEU A 7 -22.70 -41.39 -21.67
C LEU A 7 -23.20 -40.50 -20.53
N LEU A 8 -24.05 -41.01 -19.63
CA LEU A 8 -24.58 -40.23 -18.51
C LEU A 8 -23.53 -39.96 -17.45
N VAL A 9 -22.58 -40.88 -17.20
CA VAL A 9 -21.50 -40.71 -16.24
C VAL A 9 -20.44 -39.71 -16.76
N LEU A 10 -20.17 -39.70 -18.08
CA LEU A 10 -19.25 -38.73 -18.66
C LEU A 10 -19.76 -37.26 -18.64
N THR A 11 -21.07 -37.09 -18.76
CA THR A 11 -21.68 -35.72 -18.73
C THR A 11 -21.71 -35.12 -17.33
N THR A 12 -21.87 -35.92 -16.28
CA THR A 12 -21.80 -35.44 -14.90
C THR A 12 -20.37 -35.12 -14.47
N ALA A 13 -19.37 -35.91 -14.91
CA ALA A 13 -17.97 -35.62 -14.60
C ALA A 13 -17.43 -34.34 -15.30
N LEU A 14 -17.96 -34.01 -16.47
CA LEU A 14 -17.61 -32.77 -17.18
C LEU A 14 -18.33 -31.55 -16.62
N TRP A 15 -19.48 -31.73 -15.95
CA TRP A 15 -20.23 -30.61 -15.36
C TRP A 15 -19.61 -30.14 -14.05
N ASP A 16 -19.07 -31.07 -13.23
CA ASP A 16 -18.39 -30.70 -11.97
C ASP A 16 -17.04 -29.99 -12.24
N SER A 17 -16.38 -30.28 -13.37
CA SER A 17 -15.13 -29.61 -13.74
C SER A 17 -15.30 -28.16 -14.22
N ALA A 18 -16.52 -27.77 -14.62
CA ALA A 18 -16.81 -26.44 -15.15
C ALA A 18 -17.16 -25.42 -14.06
N ASN A 19 -17.35 -25.82 -12.82
CA ASN A 19 -17.82 -24.96 -11.74
C ASN A 19 -16.73 -24.57 -10.70
N CYS A 20 -15.48 -24.89 -10.93
CA CYS A 20 -14.39 -24.30 -10.14
C CYS A 20 -14.14 -22.84 -10.63
N ARG A 21 -15.15 -21.99 -10.51
CA ARG A 21 -14.94 -20.53 -10.57
C ARG A 21 -14.16 -20.18 -9.31
N VAL A 22 -12.85 -20.04 -9.46
CA VAL A 22 -12.06 -19.28 -8.49
C VAL A 22 -12.70 -17.89 -8.45
N GLU A 23 -13.47 -17.61 -7.41
CA GLU A 23 -14.04 -16.26 -7.23
C GLU A 23 -12.87 -15.27 -7.31
N ALA A 24 -12.97 -14.33 -8.24
CA ALA A 24 -11.97 -13.28 -8.34
C ALA A 24 -11.88 -12.57 -6.98
N PRO A 25 -10.69 -12.26 -6.48
CA PRO A 25 -10.54 -11.63 -5.18
C PRO A 25 -11.29 -10.31 -5.17
N LYS A 26 -12.17 -10.13 -4.20
CA LYS A 26 -13.04 -8.95 -4.08
C LYS A 26 -12.27 -7.65 -3.84
N ARG A 27 -10.99 -7.74 -3.40
CA ARG A 27 -10.15 -6.57 -3.11
C ARG A 27 -8.69 -6.81 -3.51
N TYR A 28 -8.12 -5.85 -4.25
CA TYR A 28 -6.68 -5.75 -4.50
C TYR A 28 -6.07 -4.78 -3.49
N ILE A 29 -5.11 -5.24 -2.71
CA ILE A 29 -4.54 -4.52 -1.58
C ILE A 29 -3.13 -4.05 -1.93
N PHE A 30 -2.81 -2.80 -1.59
CA PHE A 30 -1.50 -2.21 -1.76
C PHE A 30 -0.99 -1.69 -0.42
N LEU A 31 0.24 -2.07 -0.08
CA LEU A 31 0.92 -1.59 1.12
C LEU A 31 1.74 -0.35 0.74
N CYS A 32 1.44 0.77 1.36
CA CYS A 32 2.09 2.05 1.09
C CYS A 32 2.84 2.47 2.36
N PHE A 33 4.15 2.67 2.28
CA PHE A 33 4.88 2.96 3.51
C PHE A 33 6.15 3.76 3.30
N ARG A 34 6.63 4.39 4.35
CA ARG A 34 7.87 5.09 4.63
C ARG A 34 7.66 6.52 5.09
N GLN A 35 8.39 7.52 4.47
CA GLN A 35 8.52 8.86 5.02
C GLN A 35 7.49 9.88 4.52
N SER A 36 7.76 11.18 4.75
CA SER A 36 6.81 12.29 4.58
C SER A 36 6.09 12.34 3.23
N ASN A 37 6.80 12.06 2.14
CA ASN A 37 6.15 12.08 0.81
C ASN A 37 5.16 10.93 0.61
N MET A 38 5.26 9.84 1.38
CA MET A 38 4.23 8.79 1.43
C MET A 38 3.16 9.12 2.47
N GLU A 39 3.53 9.74 3.59
CA GLU A 39 2.61 10.16 4.65
C GLU A 39 1.55 11.14 4.13
N GLY A 40 1.99 12.11 3.35
CA GLY A 40 1.16 13.18 2.80
C GLY A 40 1.51 14.52 3.40
N TYR A 41 2.33 15.29 2.68
CA TYR A 41 2.77 16.61 3.11
C TYR A 41 1.86 17.75 2.60
N PRO A 42 1.41 17.76 1.33
CA PRO A 42 0.52 18.79 0.81
C PRO A 42 -0.83 18.81 1.52
N GLY A 43 -1.38 20.02 1.68
CA GLY A 43 -2.70 20.19 2.27
C GLY A 43 -3.81 19.49 1.47
N ILE A 44 -4.84 19.03 2.19
CA ILE A 44 -6.02 18.41 1.61
C ILE A 44 -6.96 19.53 1.15
N GLU A 45 -7.26 19.58 -0.16
CA GLU A 45 -8.18 20.56 -0.74
C GLU A 45 -9.63 20.05 -0.70
N ASP A 46 -10.61 20.94 -0.93
CA ASP A 46 -12.04 20.59 -0.85
C ASP A 46 -12.42 19.49 -1.85
N GLN A 47 -11.84 19.51 -3.05
CA GLN A 47 -12.03 18.47 -4.05
C GLN A 47 -11.56 17.09 -3.56
N ASP A 48 -10.56 17.04 -2.68
CA ASP A 48 -10.04 15.79 -2.14
C ASP A 48 -10.89 15.28 -0.99
N ARG A 49 -11.46 16.18 -0.20
CA ARG A 49 -12.33 15.86 0.95
C ARG A 49 -13.67 15.31 0.53
N THR A 50 -14.22 15.84 -0.58
CA THR A 50 -15.55 15.48 -1.08
C THR A 50 -15.53 14.28 -2.00
N TRP A 51 -14.35 13.88 -2.51
CA TRP A 51 -14.25 12.74 -3.38
C TRP A 51 -14.32 11.43 -2.59
N THR A 52 -15.26 10.58 -2.94
CA THR A 52 -15.37 9.21 -2.40
C THR A 52 -15.83 8.25 -3.47
N ASP A 53 -15.38 7.00 -3.41
CA ASP A 53 -15.85 5.91 -4.24
C ASP A 53 -15.75 4.60 -3.43
N ASP A 54 -16.84 3.84 -3.36
CA ASP A 54 -16.90 2.59 -2.61
C ASP A 54 -15.94 1.51 -3.12
N GLN A 55 -15.45 1.68 -4.34
CA GLN A 55 -14.45 0.79 -4.92
C GLN A 55 -13.05 1.08 -4.38
N PHE A 56 -12.77 2.29 -3.88
CA PHE A 56 -11.50 2.65 -3.27
C PHE A 56 -11.62 2.75 -1.76
N GLN A 57 -10.85 1.95 -1.04
CA GLN A 57 -10.91 1.82 0.43
C GLN A 57 -9.52 1.93 1.05
N MET A 58 -9.49 2.38 2.30
CA MET A 58 -8.31 2.34 3.15
C MET A 58 -8.55 1.46 4.37
N MET A 59 -7.55 0.70 4.82
CA MET A 59 -7.54 0.16 6.17
C MET A 59 -6.75 1.09 7.07
N ALA A 60 -7.36 1.59 8.12
CA ALA A 60 -6.69 2.48 9.06
C ALA A 60 -5.57 1.72 9.80
N ALA A 61 -4.33 2.20 9.69
CA ALA A 61 -3.18 1.63 10.37
C ALA A 61 -2.94 2.25 11.76
N THR A 62 -3.64 3.32 12.07
CA THR A 62 -3.74 3.98 13.38
C THR A 62 -5.15 4.51 13.56
N ASP A 63 -5.50 4.92 14.78
CA ASP A 63 -6.78 5.55 15.05
C ASP A 63 -6.83 6.99 14.50
N PHE A 64 -8.00 7.39 13.96
CA PHE A 64 -8.30 8.76 13.54
C PHE A 64 -9.52 9.25 14.33
N PRO A 65 -9.33 9.80 15.54
CA PRO A 65 -10.45 10.16 16.41
C PRO A 65 -11.45 11.13 15.76
N GLU A 66 -10.96 12.15 15.07
CA GLU A 66 -11.80 13.19 14.43
C GLU A 66 -12.62 12.64 13.25
N LEU A 67 -12.18 11.56 12.61
CA LEU A 67 -12.85 10.90 11.50
C LEU A 67 -13.57 9.61 11.93
N ASN A 68 -13.58 9.32 13.23
CA ASN A 68 -14.15 8.10 13.81
C ASN A 68 -13.66 6.80 13.11
N ARG A 69 -12.36 6.77 12.75
CA ARG A 69 -11.73 5.59 12.15
C ARG A 69 -10.89 4.87 13.18
N LYS A 70 -11.04 3.54 13.24
CA LYS A 70 -10.35 2.65 14.16
C LYS A 70 -9.33 1.79 13.41
N THR A 71 -8.19 1.59 14.03
CA THR A 71 -7.11 0.71 13.54
C THR A 71 -7.66 -0.66 13.13
N GLY A 72 -7.20 -1.16 11.98
CA GLY A 72 -7.55 -2.48 11.46
C GLY A 72 -8.91 -2.58 10.77
N HIS A 73 -9.65 -1.48 10.62
CA HIS A 73 -10.95 -1.44 9.94
C HIS A 73 -10.86 -0.75 8.58
N TRP A 74 -11.72 -1.20 7.66
CA TRP A 74 -11.85 -0.61 6.32
C TRP A 74 -12.82 0.57 6.30
N TYR A 75 -12.44 1.60 5.56
CA TYR A 75 -13.24 2.79 5.33
C TYR A 75 -13.18 3.20 3.86
N PRO A 76 -14.17 3.92 3.30
CA PRO A 76 -13.98 4.63 2.04
C PRO A 76 -12.71 5.48 2.12
N ALA A 77 -11.87 5.40 1.10
CA ALA A 77 -10.61 6.13 1.11
C ALA A 77 -10.88 7.62 0.85
N ALA A 78 -10.73 8.40 1.90
CA ALA A 78 -10.71 9.85 1.87
C ALA A 78 -9.54 10.34 2.72
N PRO A 79 -8.73 11.30 2.25
CA PRO A 79 -7.55 11.76 2.99
C PRO A 79 -7.93 12.41 4.33
N PRO A 80 -7.03 12.35 5.31
CA PRO A 80 -5.72 11.71 5.30
C PRO A 80 -5.80 10.18 5.33
N LEU A 81 -4.85 9.48 4.67
CA LEU A 81 -4.83 8.02 4.58
C LEU A 81 -3.80 7.37 5.51
N SER A 82 -2.79 8.09 5.98
CA SER A 82 -1.68 7.56 6.78
C SER A 82 -1.93 7.70 8.29
N CYS A 83 -2.05 8.91 8.78
CA CYS A 83 -2.26 9.22 10.19
C CYS A 83 -3.05 10.52 10.36
N PRO A 84 -3.59 10.81 11.56
CA PRO A 84 -4.20 12.10 11.89
C PRO A 84 -3.23 13.25 11.62
N GLY A 85 -3.74 14.33 11.02
CA GLY A 85 -2.94 15.51 10.70
C GLY A 85 -2.08 15.40 9.44
N ALA A 86 -1.98 14.25 8.80
CA ALA A 86 -1.31 14.14 7.52
C ALA A 86 -2.10 14.86 6.41
N GLY A 87 -1.39 15.18 5.33
CA GLY A 87 -1.97 15.75 4.13
C GLY A 87 -2.35 14.68 3.10
N ILE A 88 -2.28 15.08 1.82
CA ILE A 88 -2.54 14.17 0.70
C ILE A 88 -1.24 13.48 0.27
N GLY A 89 -1.26 12.16 0.23
CA GLY A 89 -0.13 11.33 -0.19
C GLY A 89 -0.39 10.62 -1.51
N PRO A 90 0.66 10.04 -2.13
CA PRO A 90 0.55 9.37 -3.44
C PRO A 90 -0.40 8.17 -3.44
N ALA A 91 -0.62 7.53 -2.30
CA ALA A 91 -1.56 6.41 -2.16
C ALA A 91 -3.00 6.80 -2.54
N ASP A 92 -3.41 8.05 -2.35
CA ASP A 92 -4.73 8.56 -2.68
C ASP A 92 -4.95 8.54 -4.20
N TYR A 93 -4.18 9.32 -4.95
CA TYR A 93 -4.32 9.40 -6.40
C TYR A 93 -3.97 8.10 -7.12
N PHE A 94 -3.07 7.30 -6.54
CA PHE A 94 -2.83 5.94 -7.04
C PHE A 94 -4.11 5.10 -6.99
N GLY A 95 -4.81 5.08 -5.86
CA GLY A 95 -6.05 4.32 -5.71
C GLY A 95 -7.16 4.83 -6.63
N ARG A 96 -7.38 6.15 -6.69
CA ARG A 96 -8.35 6.80 -7.60
C ARG A 96 -8.09 6.44 -9.07
N THR A 97 -6.82 6.50 -9.49
CA THR A 97 -6.43 6.14 -10.86
C THR A 97 -6.63 4.67 -11.13
N LEU A 98 -6.28 3.81 -10.17
CA LEU A 98 -6.38 2.37 -10.36
C LEU A 98 -7.83 1.89 -10.51
N ILE A 99 -8.76 2.38 -9.69
CA ILE A 99 -10.18 2.01 -9.80
C ILE A 99 -10.80 2.44 -11.13
N SER A 100 -10.30 3.52 -11.75
CA SER A 100 -10.77 3.95 -13.07
C SER A 100 -10.41 2.96 -14.20
N LYS A 101 -9.48 2.03 -13.95
CA LYS A 101 -8.98 1.02 -14.89
C LYS A 101 -9.44 -0.40 -14.56
N LEU A 102 -10.04 -0.61 -13.41
CA LEU A 102 -10.47 -1.93 -12.96
C LEU A 102 -11.97 -2.16 -13.18
N PRO A 103 -12.40 -3.42 -13.34
CA PRO A 103 -13.83 -3.75 -13.34
C PRO A 103 -14.52 -3.30 -12.06
N LYS A 104 -15.77 -2.86 -12.15
CA LYS A 104 -16.57 -2.34 -11.03
C LYS A 104 -16.73 -3.32 -9.86
N GLY A 105 -16.58 -4.61 -10.06
CA GLY A 105 -16.66 -5.62 -9.00
C GLY A 105 -15.39 -5.78 -8.16
N ILE A 106 -14.27 -5.15 -8.53
CA ILE A 106 -12.98 -5.28 -7.84
C ILE A 106 -12.70 -4.01 -7.05
N LYS A 107 -12.61 -4.14 -5.72
CA LYS A 107 -12.22 -3.04 -4.85
C LYS A 107 -10.69 -2.88 -4.83
N VAL A 108 -10.23 -1.65 -4.66
CA VAL A 108 -8.83 -1.32 -4.35
C VAL A 108 -8.76 -0.94 -2.87
N GLY A 109 -7.84 -1.56 -2.14
CA GLY A 109 -7.56 -1.24 -0.75
C GLY A 109 -6.12 -0.77 -0.57
N VAL A 110 -5.92 0.29 0.20
CA VAL A 110 -4.59 0.73 0.61
C VAL A 110 -4.43 0.61 2.12
N VAL A 111 -3.22 0.23 2.54
CA VAL A 111 -2.76 0.28 3.93
C VAL A 111 -1.57 1.23 3.94
N VAL A 112 -1.69 2.36 4.63
CA VAL A 112 -0.63 3.37 4.64
C VAL A 112 -0.01 3.45 6.02
N VAL A 113 1.30 3.17 6.13
CA VAL A 113 2.10 3.35 7.34
C VAL A 113 3.30 4.21 6.98
N ALA A 114 3.27 5.47 7.35
CA ALA A 114 4.32 6.41 6.98
C ALA A 114 4.63 7.35 8.15
N VAL A 115 5.93 7.68 8.31
CA VAL A 115 6.43 8.55 9.36
C VAL A 115 7.33 9.61 8.73
N GLY A 116 6.90 10.85 8.77
CA GLY A 116 7.65 11.98 8.21
C GLY A 116 9.06 12.07 8.78
N GLY A 117 10.03 12.42 7.93
CA GLY A 117 11.43 12.61 8.33
C GLY A 117 12.20 11.36 8.78
N CYS A 118 11.58 10.19 8.79
CA CYS A 118 12.26 8.98 9.22
C CYS A 118 13.29 8.48 8.21
N ARG A 119 14.36 7.85 8.73
CA ARG A 119 15.30 7.07 7.95
C ARG A 119 14.77 5.66 7.73
N ILE A 120 15.41 4.91 6.82
CA ILE A 120 15.00 3.55 6.45
C ILE A 120 15.05 2.59 7.65
N GLU A 121 15.92 2.84 8.61
CA GLU A 121 16.12 2.05 9.81
C GLU A 121 14.86 1.92 10.67
N LEU A 122 13.97 2.94 10.66
CA LEU A 122 12.71 2.88 11.40
C LEU A 122 11.81 1.70 10.96
N PHE A 123 11.93 1.30 9.70
CA PHE A 123 11.18 0.17 9.16
C PHE A 123 12.00 -1.12 9.08
N ASP A 124 13.17 -1.16 9.69
CA ASP A 124 13.94 -2.39 9.86
C ASP A 124 13.60 -3.03 11.21
N LYS A 125 13.12 -4.29 11.18
CA LYS A 125 12.69 -5.01 12.39
C LYS A 125 13.81 -5.21 13.42
N ASP A 126 15.06 -5.20 12.97
CA ASP A 126 16.23 -5.50 13.79
C ASP A 126 16.89 -4.20 14.31
N HIS A 127 16.74 -3.07 13.60
CA HIS A 127 17.46 -1.81 13.88
C HIS A 127 16.58 -0.65 14.37
N TYR A 128 15.23 -0.74 14.28
CA TYR A 128 14.33 0.37 14.63
C TYR A 128 14.49 0.86 16.07
N LYS A 129 14.80 -0.02 17.03
CA LYS A 129 14.97 0.35 18.44
C LYS A 129 16.22 1.21 18.66
N GLU A 130 17.33 0.80 18.06
CA GLU A 130 18.57 1.55 18.09
C GLU A 130 18.38 2.92 17.45
N TYR A 131 17.75 2.96 16.26
CA TYR A 131 17.42 4.20 15.60
C TYR A 131 16.57 5.14 16.48
N LEU A 132 15.50 4.63 17.08
CA LEU A 132 14.63 5.43 17.95
C LEU A 132 15.31 5.89 19.23
N SER A 133 16.30 5.15 19.76
CA SER A 133 17.01 5.52 20.98
C SER A 133 17.78 6.85 20.85
N THR A 134 18.12 7.25 19.64
CA THR A 134 18.84 8.50 19.32
C THR A 134 17.97 9.49 18.55
N ALA A 135 16.73 9.15 18.29
CA ALA A 135 15.83 9.98 17.50
C ALA A 135 15.28 11.18 18.31
N PRO A 136 14.96 12.29 17.67
CA PRO A 136 14.32 13.43 18.35
C PRO A 136 12.89 13.06 18.79
N ASN A 137 12.40 13.71 19.85
CA ASN A 137 11.09 13.41 20.44
C ASN A 137 9.93 13.48 19.42
N TRP A 138 9.96 14.40 18.48
CA TRP A 138 8.91 14.51 17.47
C TRP A 138 8.83 13.26 16.59
N LEU A 139 9.96 12.63 16.28
CA LEU A 139 9.99 11.40 15.49
C LEU A 139 9.50 10.20 16.31
N ILE A 140 9.88 10.14 17.59
CA ILE A 140 9.38 9.13 18.52
C ILE A 140 7.86 9.23 18.63
N ASN A 141 7.32 10.43 18.88
CA ASN A 141 5.88 10.66 18.96
C ASN A 141 5.13 10.24 17.67
N ASN A 142 5.72 10.50 16.50
CA ASN A 142 5.13 10.07 15.24
C ASN A 142 5.18 8.54 15.07
N ALA A 143 6.26 7.89 15.51
CA ALA A 143 6.34 6.43 15.53
C ALA A 143 5.34 5.79 16.51
N ASP A 144 5.04 6.47 17.63
CA ASP A 144 4.08 6.03 18.64
C ASP A 144 2.64 5.97 18.12
N LEU A 145 2.28 6.73 17.09
CA LEU A 145 1.00 6.58 16.39
C LEU A 145 0.82 5.15 15.84
N TYR A 146 1.92 4.47 15.58
CA TYR A 146 1.99 3.09 15.10
C TYR A 146 2.46 2.10 16.17
N GLY A 147 2.33 2.46 17.45
CA GLY A 147 2.74 1.64 18.60
C GLY A 147 4.25 1.54 18.79
N GLY A 148 5.00 2.58 18.40
CA GLY A 148 6.46 2.64 18.51
C GLY A 148 7.22 1.71 17.55
N ASN A 149 6.50 0.98 16.70
CA ASN A 149 7.10 0.07 15.72
C ASN A 149 6.31 0.07 14.40
N PRO A 150 6.53 1.04 13.52
CA PRO A 150 5.82 1.15 12.24
C PRO A 150 5.96 -0.09 11.34
N TYR A 151 7.11 -0.79 11.37
CA TYR A 151 7.27 -2.06 10.66
C TYR A 151 6.29 -3.14 11.17
N ALA A 152 6.23 -3.34 12.48
CA ALA A 152 5.32 -4.33 13.06
C ALA A 152 3.85 -3.97 12.78
N ARG A 153 3.50 -2.69 12.85
CA ARG A 153 2.17 -2.17 12.51
C ARG A 153 1.81 -2.46 11.05
N LEU A 154 2.74 -2.24 10.13
CA LEU A 154 2.53 -2.55 8.72
C LEU A 154 2.27 -4.04 8.49
N VAL A 155 3.06 -4.91 9.14
CA VAL A 155 2.88 -6.37 9.06
C VAL A 155 1.54 -6.81 9.65
N GLU A 156 1.16 -6.27 10.81
CA GLU A 156 -0.10 -6.56 11.48
C GLU A 156 -1.30 -6.19 10.60
N THR A 157 -1.34 -4.94 10.11
CA THR A 157 -2.42 -4.46 9.26
C THR A 157 -2.44 -5.16 7.90
N ALA A 158 -1.29 -5.51 7.33
CA ALA A 158 -1.22 -6.33 6.13
C ALA A 158 -1.87 -7.71 6.33
N LYS A 159 -1.59 -8.38 7.46
CA LYS A 159 -2.22 -9.67 7.81
C LYS A 159 -3.72 -9.55 8.01
N LEU A 160 -4.19 -8.46 8.61
CA LEU A 160 -5.62 -8.19 8.75
C LEU A 160 -6.25 -7.99 7.37
N ALA A 161 -5.66 -7.15 6.54
CA ALA A 161 -6.14 -6.84 5.20
C ALA A 161 -6.22 -8.07 4.29
N GLN A 162 -5.27 -9.02 4.42
CA GLN A 162 -5.26 -10.27 3.65
C GLN A 162 -6.46 -11.18 3.91
N LYS A 163 -7.20 -11.00 5.01
CA LYS A 163 -8.45 -11.73 5.25
C LYS A 163 -9.55 -11.33 4.26
N ASP A 164 -9.47 -10.12 3.72
CA ASP A 164 -10.50 -9.51 2.89
C ASP A 164 -10.08 -9.34 1.42
N GLY A 165 -8.84 -9.72 1.08
CA GLY A 165 -8.34 -9.57 -0.29
C GLY A 165 -6.92 -10.10 -0.50
N ILE A 166 -6.34 -9.73 -1.63
CA ILE A 166 -4.99 -10.15 -2.03
C ILE A 166 -4.08 -8.93 -2.08
N ILE A 167 -2.92 -9.01 -1.41
CA ILE A 167 -1.86 -7.99 -1.56
C ILE A 167 -1.28 -8.12 -2.97
N LYS A 168 -1.44 -7.06 -3.77
CA LYS A 168 -1.01 -6.98 -5.17
C LYS A 168 0.29 -6.24 -5.35
N GLY A 169 0.65 -5.37 -4.41
CA GLY A 169 1.87 -4.61 -4.55
C GLY A 169 2.23 -3.78 -3.32
N ILE A 170 3.38 -3.15 -3.44
CA ILE A 170 3.95 -2.24 -2.45
C ILE A 170 4.25 -0.91 -3.16
N LEU A 171 3.81 0.19 -2.56
CA LEU A 171 4.27 1.53 -2.89
C LEU A 171 5.26 1.96 -1.81
N LEU A 172 6.48 2.23 -2.25
CA LEU A 172 7.57 2.63 -1.38
C LEU A 172 8.10 4.00 -1.82
N HIS A 173 8.17 4.94 -0.89
CA HIS A 173 8.83 6.23 -1.13
C HIS A 173 9.83 6.51 -0.01
N GLN A 174 11.11 6.41 -0.31
CA GLN A 174 12.22 6.53 0.65
C GLN A 174 13.48 7.08 -0.02
N GLY A 175 14.27 7.80 0.75
CA GLY A 175 15.64 8.16 0.34
C GLY A 175 16.10 9.51 0.87
N GLU A 176 15.21 10.47 1.05
CA GLU A 176 15.55 11.84 1.38
C GLU A 176 16.28 11.95 2.73
N SER A 177 15.79 11.28 3.76
CA SER A 177 16.42 11.32 5.09
C SER A 177 17.73 10.53 5.19
N ASN A 178 18.04 9.70 4.20
CA ASN A 178 19.31 8.96 4.10
C ASN A 178 20.28 9.55 3.06
N ALA A 179 19.87 10.59 2.31
CA ALA A 179 20.64 11.12 1.18
C ALA A 179 22.00 11.70 1.57
N GLY A 180 22.15 12.20 2.81
CA GLY A 180 23.42 12.70 3.34
C GLY A 180 24.36 11.63 3.89
N ASP A 181 23.98 10.37 3.89
CA ASP A 181 24.75 9.25 4.39
C ASP A 181 25.34 8.43 3.21
N PRO A 182 26.66 8.46 3.00
CA PRO A 182 27.29 7.78 1.86
C PRO A 182 27.06 6.26 1.84
N GLU A 183 26.99 5.62 3.01
CA GLU A 183 26.74 4.19 3.12
C GLU A 183 25.31 3.83 2.67
N TRP A 184 24.34 4.69 3.02
CA TRP A 184 22.94 4.44 2.72
C TRP A 184 22.54 4.94 1.34
N SER A 185 23.08 6.06 0.87
CA SER A 185 22.72 6.63 -0.44
C SER A 185 23.09 5.73 -1.61
N GLY A 186 24.19 4.96 -1.51
CA GLY A 186 24.59 3.97 -2.51
C GLY A 186 23.71 2.71 -2.52
N ASN A 187 23.06 2.37 -1.40
CA ASN A 187 22.42 1.07 -1.18
C ASN A 187 20.92 1.18 -0.87
N VAL A 188 20.29 2.35 -1.00
CA VAL A 188 18.87 2.56 -0.67
C VAL A 188 17.95 1.57 -1.40
N THR A 189 18.21 1.32 -2.68
CA THR A 189 17.40 0.39 -3.49
C THR A 189 17.55 -1.04 -2.98
N GLU A 190 18.77 -1.49 -2.69
CA GLU A 190 19.05 -2.84 -2.19
C GLU A 190 18.41 -3.06 -0.82
N LYS A 191 18.59 -2.12 0.11
CA LYS A 191 17.97 -2.17 1.44
C LYS A 191 16.44 -2.09 1.38
N ALA A 192 15.88 -1.35 0.45
CA ALA A 192 14.43 -1.32 0.23
C ALA A 192 13.91 -2.67 -0.30
N LEU A 193 14.63 -3.32 -1.20
CA LEU A 193 14.31 -4.66 -1.69
C LEU A 193 14.45 -5.71 -0.59
N GLU A 194 15.49 -5.65 0.21
CA GLU A 194 15.70 -6.53 1.37
C GLU A 194 14.54 -6.40 2.38
N LEU A 195 14.12 -5.17 2.67
CA LEU A 195 12.99 -4.93 3.56
C LEU A 195 11.67 -5.43 2.98
N ALA A 196 11.45 -5.23 1.68
CA ALA A 196 10.29 -5.80 1.01
C ALA A 196 10.29 -7.34 1.08
N ALA A 197 11.47 -7.97 1.00
CA ALA A 197 11.63 -9.42 1.19
C ALA A 197 11.34 -9.85 2.64
N LYS A 198 11.81 -9.10 3.65
CA LYS A 198 11.52 -9.34 5.08
C LYS A 198 10.01 -9.19 5.38
N LEU A 199 9.35 -8.18 4.80
CA LEU A 199 7.90 -8.01 4.89
C LEU A 199 7.17 -9.19 4.30
N ARG A 200 7.61 -9.66 3.13
CA ARG A 200 7.09 -10.86 2.47
C ARG A 200 7.16 -12.09 3.39
N GLN A 201 8.32 -12.38 3.95
CA GLN A 201 8.51 -13.50 4.89
C GLN A 201 7.62 -13.39 6.13
N SER A 202 7.40 -12.16 6.62
CA SER A 202 6.59 -11.91 7.81
C SER A 202 5.09 -12.00 7.56
N ALA A 203 4.64 -11.74 6.33
CA ALA A 203 3.22 -11.70 5.95
C ALA A 203 2.66 -13.03 5.44
N GLU A 204 3.49 -14.07 5.13
CA GLU A 204 3.07 -15.20 4.28
C GLU A 204 2.97 -16.58 4.89
N ARG A 205 2.02 -17.36 4.28
CA ARG A 205 2.12 -18.82 4.05
C ARG A 205 2.53 -19.06 2.58
N ARG A 206 3.45 -20.03 2.39
CA ARG A 206 4.27 -20.31 1.19
C ARG A 206 3.63 -20.34 -0.22
N GLU A 207 2.33 -20.48 -0.38
CA GLU A 207 1.71 -20.69 -1.71
C GLU A 207 1.40 -19.41 -2.52
N LYS A 208 1.43 -18.22 -1.90
CA LYS A 208 1.11 -16.94 -2.56
C LYS A 208 2.32 -16.17 -3.10
N ILE A 209 3.54 -16.71 -2.94
CA ILE A 209 4.81 -16.02 -3.28
C ILE A 209 4.97 -15.78 -4.79
N LYS A 210 4.64 -16.75 -5.63
CA LYS A 210 4.84 -16.65 -7.09
C LYS A 210 4.00 -15.53 -7.75
N ALA A 211 2.79 -15.31 -7.27
CA ALA A 211 1.93 -14.22 -7.76
C ALA A 211 2.47 -12.84 -7.39
N PHE A 212 3.14 -12.72 -6.24
CA PHE A 212 3.73 -11.48 -5.75
C PHE A 212 5.03 -11.10 -6.50
N GLU A 213 5.88 -12.05 -6.85
CA GLU A 213 7.10 -11.79 -7.63
C GLU A 213 6.78 -11.25 -9.03
N SER A 214 5.74 -11.80 -9.65
CA SER A 214 5.24 -11.32 -10.93
C SER A 214 4.65 -9.90 -10.80
N ALA A 215 3.94 -9.62 -9.69
CA ALA A 215 3.40 -8.31 -9.39
C ALA A 215 4.49 -7.27 -9.05
N LEU A 216 5.56 -7.65 -8.35
CA LEU A 216 6.67 -6.75 -8.01
C LEU A 216 7.42 -6.27 -9.26
N ARG A 217 7.67 -7.16 -10.22
CA ARG A 217 8.27 -6.81 -11.52
C ARG A 217 7.34 -5.90 -12.36
N ALA A 218 6.04 -6.20 -12.35
CA ALA A 218 5.04 -5.37 -13.00
C ALA A 218 4.89 -4.01 -12.30
N THR A 219 5.04 -3.94 -10.97
CA THR A 219 4.90 -2.71 -10.18
C THR A 219 6.12 -1.79 -10.33
N GLN A 220 7.33 -2.33 -10.53
CA GLN A 220 8.50 -1.51 -10.86
C GLN A 220 8.35 -0.80 -12.20
N LEU A 221 7.84 -1.49 -13.23
CA LEU A 221 7.51 -0.90 -14.52
C LEU A 221 6.30 0.04 -14.42
N PHE A 222 5.26 -0.37 -13.73
CA PHE A 222 4.01 0.36 -13.57
C PHE A 222 4.14 1.57 -12.64
N ALA A 223 4.90 1.49 -11.54
CA ALA A 223 5.17 2.62 -10.66
C ALA A 223 5.97 3.71 -11.38
N SER A 224 6.93 3.36 -12.22
CA SER A 224 7.67 4.33 -13.04
C SER A 224 6.77 4.98 -14.10
N GLU A 225 5.90 4.21 -14.74
CA GLU A 225 4.96 4.73 -15.74
C GLU A 225 3.83 5.57 -15.12
N VAL A 226 3.25 5.12 -14.01
CA VAL A 226 2.20 5.84 -13.27
C VAL A 226 2.77 7.09 -12.61
N TYR A 227 3.96 7.04 -12.00
CA TYR A 227 4.65 8.21 -11.46
C TYR A 227 4.96 9.21 -12.57
N THR A 228 5.49 8.76 -13.69
CA THR A 228 5.78 9.63 -14.85
C THR A 228 4.50 10.25 -15.42
N ARG A 229 3.40 9.50 -15.47
CA ARG A 229 2.09 10.02 -15.93
C ARG A 229 1.47 10.98 -14.92
N ILE A 230 1.47 10.64 -13.62
CA ILE A 230 0.97 11.53 -12.56
C ILE A 230 1.74 12.83 -12.56
N VAL A 231 3.07 12.78 -12.64
CA VAL A 231 3.93 13.98 -12.73
C VAL A 231 3.64 14.75 -14.03
N ALA A 232 3.47 14.08 -15.15
CA ALA A 232 3.14 14.71 -16.43
C ALA A 232 1.75 15.38 -16.39
N ASP A 233 0.73 14.72 -15.84
CA ASP A 233 -0.63 15.26 -15.71
C ASP A 233 -0.69 16.42 -14.70
N LEU A 234 0.04 16.35 -13.60
CA LEU A 234 0.21 17.45 -12.64
C LEU A 234 0.95 18.63 -13.26
N CYS A 235 1.95 18.38 -14.10
CA CYS A 235 2.67 19.43 -14.82
C CYS A 235 1.83 20.03 -15.98
N ALA A 236 1.00 19.26 -16.66
CA ALA A 236 0.14 19.74 -17.76
C ALA A 236 -1.05 20.56 -17.26
N ASN A 237 -1.60 20.23 -16.09
CA ASN A 237 -2.78 20.90 -15.52
C ASN A 237 -2.48 22.01 -14.52
N GLY A 238 -1.20 22.33 -14.24
CA GLY A 238 -0.86 23.29 -13.21
C GLY A 238 0.45 24.01 -13.40
N SER A 239 0.48 25.00 -14.32
CA SER A 239 1.59 25.97 -14.36
C SER A 239 1.71 26.83 -13.09
N ALA A 240 0.75 26.76 -12.17
CA ALA A 240 0.69 27.53 -10.93
C ALA A 240 1.16 26.79 -9.66
N ARG A 241 1.56 25.51 -9.76
CA ARG A 241 1.82 24.68 -8.56
C ARG A 241 3.23 24.10 -8.46
N ARG A 242 4.15 24.44 -9.36
CA ARG A 242 5.52 23.91 -9.35
C ARG A 242 6.30 24.24 -8.08
N ASP A 243 6.01 25.38 -7.49
CA ASP A 243 6.77 25.96 -6.36
C ASP A 243 6.39 25.35 -4.99
N ARG A 244 5.35 24.49 -4.93
CA ARG A 244 4.90 23.81 -3.70
C ARG A 244 5.42 22.39 -3.51
N TRP A 245 6.03 21.81 -4.53
CA TRP A 245 6.45 20.41 -4.50
C TRP A 245 7.96 20.22 -4.31
N PHE A 246 8.75 21.29 -4.50
CA PHE A 246 10.18 21.32 -4.29
C PHE A 246 10.54 22.62 -3.56
N PRO A 247 10.96 22.53 -2.25
CA PRO A 247 11.58 23.65 -1.57
C PRO A 247 12.95 23.96 -2.16
#